data_5295f7f9a1b77f5393b924e493f2b1af
#
_entry.id   5295f7f9a1b77f5393b924e493f2b1af
#
_cell.length_a   1.000
_cell.length_b   1.000
_cell.length_c   1.000
_cell.angle_alpha   90.00
_cell.angle_beta   90.00
_cell.angle_gamma   90.00
#
_symmetry.space_group_name_H-M   'P 1'
#
loop_
_entity.id
_entity.type
_entity.pdbx_description
1 polymer ?
#
loop_
_entity_poly.entity_id
_entity_poly.type
_entity_poly.pdbx_seq_one_letter_code
_entity_poly.pdbx_strand_id
1 'polypeptide(L)'
;MIILKSQHEIEAIRKACQVVAECHRTIAPLIQPGITTNEIERVFEDIILKHGAKPYTKGYKGYRYATCASVNDVIAHGFPGSKPLEEGDIVTIDTVAELDGWLGDSAWTYAVGKISPTAEKLMRVTKECLDLGIAQARSGNRIGDMTSAIQQHAESNGFGVVRDLLAHGIGRDLHEDPNYPHVGQPGKGPRIKEGMVFTIEPMITEGTYRMTIDDDGWTARTLDRKLAAQYEHTIAITAEGPQILTLQ
;
A
#
# COMPACT_ATOMS: atom_id res chain seq x y z
N MET A 1 -11.91 12.33 -13.39
CA MET A 1 -11.60 11.89 -14.80
C MET A 1 -10.23 11.25 -14.81
N ILE A 2 -10.06 10.05 -15.37
CA ILE A 2 -8.76 9.37 -15.45
C ILE A 2 -7.78 10.17 -16.31
N ILE A 3 -6.62 10.50 -15.74
CA ILE A 3 -5.55 11.27 -16.40
C ILE A 3 -4.51 10.27 -16.92
N LEU A 4 -4.27 10.29 -18.24
CA LEU A 4 -3.20 9.50 -18.83
C LEU A 4 -1.90 10.29 -18.78
N LYS A 5 -0.85 9.70 -18.21
CA LYS A 5 0.46 10.30 -18.07
C LYS A 5 1.31 10.02 -19.31
N SER A 6 2.03 11.03 -19.77
CA SER A 6 3.08 10.87 -20.77
C SER A 6 4.28 10.10 -20.19
N GLN A 7 5.14 9.59 -21.06
CA GLN A 7 6.36 8.88 -20.64
C GLN A 7 7.25 9.76 -19.73
N HIS A 8 7.32 11.07 -20.01
CA HIS A 8 8.08 12.01 -19.20
C HIS A 8 7.48 12.15 -17.77
N GLU A 9 6.15 12.20 -17.66
CA GLU A 9 5.46 12.28 -16.36
C GLU A 9 5.59 10.96 -15.57
N ILE A 10 5.51 9.81 -16.25
CA ILE A 10 5.75 8.51 -15.62
C ILE A 10 7.17 8.45 -15.05
N GLU A 11 8.17 8.96 -15.77
CA GLU A 11 9.54 9.00 -15.29
C GLU A 11 9.71 9.95 -14.09
N ALA A 12 8.98 11.06 -14.05
CA ALA A 12 8.97 11.95 -12.89
C ALA A 12 8.33 11.28 -11.65
N ILE A 13 7.20 10.58 -11.84
CA ILE A 13 6.57 9.79 -10.78
C ILE A 13 7.52 8.67 -10.30
N ARG A 14 8.22 8.00 -11.22
CA ARG A 14 9.21 6.97 -10.88
C ARG A 14 10.27 7.48 -9.91
N LYS A 15 10.77 8.70 -10.09
CA LYS A 15 11.75 9.29 -9.18
C LYS A 15 11.21 9.43 -7.76
N ALA A 16 9.98 9.90 -7.59
CA ALA A 16 9.33 9.94 -6.28
C ALA A 16 9.14 8.54 -5.71
N CYS A 17 8.70 7.58 -6.51
CA CYS A 17 8.55 6.17 -6.14
C CYS A 17 9.87 5.53 -5.66
N GLN A 18 11.00 5.88 -6.28
CA GLN A 18 12.31 5.34 -5.87
C GLN A 18 12.76 5.86 -4.50
N VAL A 19 12.35 7.07 -4.10
CA VAL A 19 12.57 7.57 -2.73
C VAL A 19 11.82 6.69 -1.72
N VAL A 20 10.56 6.40 -1.98
CA VAL A 20 9.74 5.51 -1.13
C VAL A 20 10.32 4.09 -1.10
N ALA A 21 10.73 3.55 -2.24
CA ALA A 21 11.37 2.24 -2.32
C ALA A 21 12.67 2.16 -1.50
N GLU A 22 13.49 3.24 -1.50
CA GLU A 22 14.68 3.31 -0.65
C GLU A 22 14.32 3.31 0.84
N CYS A 23 13.25 4.00 1.24
CA CYS A 23 12.76 3.97 2.61
C CYS A 23 12.48 2.52 3.05
N HIS A 24 11.72 1.78 2.27
CA HIS A 24 11.39 0.38 2.56
C HIS A 24 12.61 -0.52 2.61
N ARG A 25 13.55 -0.40 1.65
CA ARG A 25 14.82 -1.16 1.68
C ARG A 25 15.63 -0.88 2.93
N THR A 26 15.67 0.37 3.36
CA THR A 26 16.49 0.79 4.50
C THR A 26 15.93 0.28 5.82
N ILE A 27 14.60 0.29 5.99
CA ILE A 27 14.01 -0.14 7.27
C ILE A 27 13.87 -1.66 7.39
N ALA A 28 13.80 -2.39 6.29
CA ALA A 28 13.58 -3.84 6.32
C ALA A 28 14.51 -4.58 7.31
N PRO A 29 15.83 -4.35 7.32
CA PRO A 29 16.72 -5.01 8.29
C PRO A 29 16.62 -4.46 9.72
N LEU A 30 15.95 -3.31 9.93
CA LEU A 30 15.77 -2.68 11.24
C LEU A 30 14.51 -3.18 11.95
N ILE A 31 13.58 -3.80 11.23
CA ILE A 31 12.34 -4.33 11.80
C ILE A 31 12.66 -5.58 12.62
N GLN A 32 12.82 -5.36 13.92
CA GLN A 32 13.14 -6.40 14.90
C GLN A 32 12.40 -6.14 16.22
N PRO A 33 12.22 -7.14 17.07
CA PRO A 33 11.66 -6.91 18.41
C PRO A 33 12.42 -5.83 19.17
N GLY A 34 11.68 -4.87 19.74
CA GLY A 34 12.22 -3.75 20.50
C GLY A 34 12.26 -2.43 19.74
N ILE A 35 12.22 -2.42 18.39
CA ILE A 35 12.08 -1.16 17.64
C ILE A 35 10.68 -0.58 17.84
N THR A 36 10.59 0.74 17.87
CA THR A 36 9.31 1.47 17.90
C THR A 36 8.94 1.97 16.52
N THR A 37 7.65 2.10 16.26
CA THR A 37 7.20 2.69 14.99
C THR A 37 7.53 4.18 14.87
N ASN A 38 7.78 4.88 15.99
CA ASN A 38 8.35 6.23 15.99
C ASN A 38 9.81 6.28 15.49
N GLU A 39 10.60 5.24 15.74
CA GLU A 39 11.96 5.16 15.19
C GLU A 39 11.93 4.89 13.70
N ILE A 40 11.03 4.03 13.23
CA ILE A 40 10.79 3.77 11.81
C ILE A 40 10.36 5.08 11.10
N GLU A 41 9.40 5.79 11.68
CA GLU A 41 8.92 7.10 11.20
C GLU A 41 10.07 8.08 10.93
N ARG A 42 11.01 8.21 11.89
CA ARG A 42 12.15 9.11 11.74
C ARG A 42 13.06 8.70 10.58
N VAL A 43 13.32 7.41 10.43
CA VAL A 43 14.16 6.92 9.33
C VAL A 43 13.52 7.26 7.98
N PHE A 44 12.21 7.08 7.83
CA PHE A 44 11.49 7.44 6.62
C PHE A 44 11.57 8.94 6.35
N GLU A 45 11.24 9.77 7.33
CA GLU A 45 11.27 11.24 7.19
C GLU A 45 12.68 11.71 6.81
N ASP A 46 13.72 11.19 7.47
CA ASP A 46 15.12 11.55 7.19
C ASP A 46 15.55 11.20 5.75
N ILE A 47 15.15 10.01 5.25
CA ILE A 47 15.47 9.60 3.88
C ILE A 47 14.74 10.48 2.87
N ILE A 48 13.44 10.71 3.06
CA ILE A 48 12.63 11.53 2.16
C ILE A 48 13.23 12.95 2.07
N LEU A 49 13.54 13.57 3.22
CA LEU A 49 14.14 14.91 3.27
C LEU A 49 15.54 14.96 2.65
N LYS A 50 16.35 13.91 2.84
CA LYS A 50 17.70 13.80 2.24
C LYS A 50 17.67 13.80 0.72
N HIS A 51 16.60 13.27 0.12
CA HIS A 51 16.39 13.32 -1.34
C HIS A 51 15.83 14.67 -1.83
N GLY A 52 15.63 15.64 -0.95
CA GLY A 52 14.95 16.90 -1.30
C GLY A 52 13.46 16.74 -1.57
N ALA A 53 12.91 15.57 -1.23
CA ALA A 53 11.49 15.26 -1.31
C ALA A 53 10.76 15.72 -0.04
N LYS A 54 9.41 15.71 -0.09
CA LYS A 54 8.57 16.01 1.07
C LYS A 54 7.82 14.75 1.51
N PRO A 55 7.71 14.47 2.82
CA PRO A 55 6.84 13.42 3.33
C PRO A 55 5.38 13.87 3.17
N TYR A 56 4.76 13.51 2.05
CA TYR A 56 3.44 14.04 1.65
C TYR A 56 2.30 13.59 2.56
N THR A 57 2.42 12.41 3.15
CA THR A 57 1.46 11.90 4.16
C THR A 57 1.31 12.89 5.31
N LYS A 58 2.42 13.52 5.74
CA LYS A 58 2.45 14.49 6.84
C LYS A 58 1.75 15.79 6.46
N GLY A 59 0.61 16.04 7.09
CA GLY A 59 -0.25 17.21 6.82
C GLY A 59 -1.41 16.91 5.86
N TYR A 60 -1.40 15.79 5.15
CA TYR A 60 -2.49 15.43 4.26
C TYR A 60 -3.80 15.24 5.05
N LYS A 61 -4.80 16.07 4.74
CA LYS A 61 -6.09 16.10 5.46
C LYS A 61 -5.98 16.12 7.00
N GLY A 62 -4.86 16.63 7.54
CA GLY A 62 -4.60 16.69 8.98
C GLY A 62 -3.89 15.48 9.57
N TYR A 63 -3.49 14.49 8.78
CA TYR A 63 -2.63 13.41 9.24
C TYR A 63 -1.26 13.94 9.68
N ARG A 64 -0.71 13.44 10.81
CA ARG A 64 0.39 14.14 11.49
C ARG A 64 1.79 13.61 11.23
N TYR A 65 1.91 12.44 10.61
CA TYR A 65 3.15 11.67 10.46
C TYR A 65 3.55 11.49 9.00
N ALA A 66 4.82 11.21 8.76
CA ALA A 66 5.34 10.89 7.44
C ALA A 66 4.97 9.48 6.98
N THR A 67 4.72 8.58 7.94
CA THR A 67 4.30 7.20 7.67
C THR A 67 2.99 6.85 8.36
N CYS A 68 2.24 5.91 7.81
CA CYS A 68 1.27 5.12 8.53
C CYS A 68 1.96 3.87 9.07
N ALA A 69 1.72 3.53 10.34
CA ALA A 69 2.29 2.36 10.99
C ALA A 69 1.16 1.48 11.57
N SER A 70 0.82 0.44 10.85
CA SER A 70 -0.35 -0.40 11.11
C SER A 70 0.10 -1.75 11.66
N VAL A 71 -0.07 -1.95 12.98
CA VAL A 71 0.39 -3.15 13.69
C VAL A 71 -0.76 -4.14 13.88
N ASN A 72 -0.55 -5.40 13.54
CA ASN A 72 -1.44 -6.54 13.75
C ASN A 72 -2.86 -6.36 13.19
N ASP A 73 -3.83 -5.98 14.03
CA ASP A 73 -5.23 -5.79 13.68
C ASP A 73 -5.55 -4.43 13.05
N VAL A 74 -4.55 -3.55 12.94
CA VAL A 74 -4.68 -2.30 12.20
C VAL A 74 -4.53 -2.59 10.71
N ILE A 75 -5.54 -2.22 9.94
CA ILE A 75 -5.59 -2.42 8.48
C ILE A 75 -4.73 -1.36 7.78
N ALA A 76 -4.97 -0.09 8.11
CA ALA A 76 -4.32 1.06 7.49
C ALA A 76 -4.39 2.31 8.39
N HIS A 77 -3.62 3.34 8.04
CA HIS A 77 -3.61 4.67 8.64
C HIS A 77 -3.30 4.70 10.15
N GLY A 78 -2.69 3.65 10.70
CA GLY A 78 -2.26 3.60 12.09
C GLY A 78 -1.20 4.66 12.38
N PHE A 79 -1.26 5.28 13.58
CA PHE A 79 -0.27 6.26 13.98
C PHE A 79 1.01 5.61 14.49
N PRO A 80 2.19 6.10 14.08
CA PRO A 80 3.44 5.76 14.75
C PRO A 80 3.37 6.03 16.25
N GLY A 81 3.99 5.16 17.03
CA GLY A 81 3.95 5.22 18.50
C GLY A 81 5.25 4.77 19.16
N SER A 82 5.32 4.97 20.48
CA SER A 82 6.47 4.64 21.32
C SER A 82 6.45 3.22 21.90
N LYS A 83 5.37 2.45 21.66
CA LYS A 83 5.32 1.05 22.09
C LYS A 83 6.30 0.25 21.22
N PRO A 84 7.27 -0.47 21.83
CA PRO A 84 8.15 -1.35 21.06
C PRO A 84 7.36 -2.46 20.37
N LEU A 85 7.76 -2.81 19.16
CA LEU A 85 7.26 -4.01 18.48
C LEU A 85 7.76 -5.26 19.20
N GLU A 86 6.91 -6.25 19.29
CA GLU A 86 7.17 -7.51 19.99
C GLU A 86 7.41 -8.65 19.00
N GLU A 87 8.12 -9.68 19.41
CA GLU A 87 8.28 -10.89 18.60
C GLU A 87 6.89 -11.50 18.32
N GLY A 88 6.61 -11.78 17.06
CA GLY A 88 5.31 -12.28 16.61
C GLY A 88 4.39 -11.24 16.02
N ASP A 89 4.69 -9.94 16.18
CA ASP A 89 3.95 -8.86 15.49
C ASP A 89 4.19 -8.90 13.98
N ILE A 90 3.20 -8.40 13.25
CA ILE A 90 3.37 -7.94 11.86
C ILE A 90 3.07 -6.44 11.83
N VAL A 91 3.81 -5.69 11.04
CA VAL A 91 3.61 -4.24 10.90
C VAL A 91 3.64 -3.82 9.45
N THR A 92 2.59 -3.14 9.01
CA THR A 92 2.55 -2.48 7.70
C THR A 92 3.02 -1.04 7.86
N ILE A 93 4.02 -0.66 7.07
CA ILE A 93 4.46 0.73 6.94
C ILE A 93 4.07 1.21 5.56
N ASP A 94 3.41 2.36 5.52
CA ASP A 94 2.88 2.99 4.31
C ASP A 94 3.33 4.45 4.28
N THR A 95 3.76 4.96 3.12
CA THR A 95 4.26 6.32 3.00
C THR A 95 4.16 6.87 1.58
N VAL A 96 3.93 8.17 1.52
CA VAL A 96 3.89 8.93 0.28
C VAL A 96 5.00 9.99 0.29
N ALA A 97 5.83 10.01 -0.76
CA ALA A 97 6.81 11.06 -0.98
C ALA A 97 6.43 11.95 -2.16
N GLU A 98 6.58 13.26 -2.00
CA GLU A 98 6.49 14.23 -3.10
C GLU A 98 7.90 14.65 -3.54
N LEU A 99 8.21 14.50 -4.81
CA LEU A 99 9.43 15.00 -5.43
C LEU A 99 9.09 15.79 -6.68
N ASP A 100 9.49 17.08 -6.73
CA ASP A 100 9.24 17.99 -7.85
C ASP A 100 7.74 18.07 -8.25
N GLY A 101 6.85 17.96 -7.26
CA GLY A 101 5.40 17.99 -7.42
C GLY A 101 4.80 16.71 -8.01
N TRP A 102 5.51 15.59 -7.97
CA TRP A 102 5.02 14.26 -8.31
C TRP A 102 5.06 13.34 -7.10
N LEU A 103 4.11 12.43 -7.00
CA LEU A 103 3.93 11.57 -5.84
C LEU A 103 4.30 10.13 -6.16
N GLY A 104 4.91 9.48 -5.16
CA GLY A 104 5.15 8.04 -5.14
C GLY A 104 4.61 7.47 -3.83
N ASP A 105 3.93 6.33 -3.91
CA ASP A 105 3.19 5.69 -2.83
C ASP A 105 3.50 4.19 -2.76
N SER A 106 3.72 3.67 -1.56
CA SER A 106 3.92 2.24 -1.34
C SER A 106 3.73 1.86 0.12
N ALA A 107 3.16 0.68 0.33
CA ALA A 107 3.02 0.04 1.64
C ALA A 107 3.63 -1.36 1.64
N TRP A 108 4.23 -1.74 2.77
CA TRP A 108 4.85 -3.04 2.93
C TRP A 108 4.67 -3.59 4.33
N THR A 109 4.23 -4.85 4.44
CA THR A 109 4.09 -5.55 5.73
C THR A 109 5.36 -6.31 6.05
N TYR A 110 5.85 -6.15 7.26
CA TYR A 110 7.04 -6.79 7.79
C TYR A 110 6.70 -7.71 8.97
N ALA A 111 7.41 -8.83 9.06
CA ALA A 111 7.39 -9.71 10.22
C ALA A 111 8.37 -9.18 11.28
N VAL A 112 7.97 -9.22 12.54
CA VAL A 112 8.82 -8.85 13.68
C VAL A 112 9.28 -10.13 14.38
N GLY A 113 10.54 -10.53 14.15
CA GLY A 113 11.06 -11.79 14.63
C GLY A 113 10.32 -13.01 14.06
N LYS A 114 10.07 -14.01 14.88
CA LYS A 114 9.34 -15.22 14.49
C LYS A 114 7.83 -15.03 14.65
N ILE A 115 7.12 -15.04 13.55
CA ILE A 115 5.66 -14.88 13.51
C ILE A 115 4.93 -16.23 13.48
N SER A 116 3.62 -16.21 13.71
CA SER A 116 2.79 -17.43 13.66
C SER A 116 2.61 -17.94 12.23
N PRO A 117 2.33 -19.25 12.03
CA PRO A 117 2.02 -19.80 10.70
C PRO A 117 0.84 -19.12 10.01
N THR A 118 -0.13 -18.62 10.78
CA THR A 118 -1.28 -17.86 10.26
C THR A 118 -0.82 -16.50 9.72
N ALA A 119 0.03 -15.79 10.46
CA ALA A 119 0.60 -14.51 10.01
C ALA A 119 1.48 -14.69 8.76
N GLU A 120 2.33 -15.73 8.72
CA GLU A 120 3.12 -16.08 7.53
C GLU A 120 2.25 -16.33 6.31
N LYS A 121 1.18 -17.13 6.48
CA LYS A 121 0.22 -17.40 5.40
C LYS A 121 -0.49 -16.13 4.95
N LEU A 122 -0.94 -15.29 5.89
CA LEU A 122 -1.61 -14.02 5.58
C LEU A 122 -0.70 -13.10 4.76
N MET A 123 0.52 -12.87 5.23
CA MET A 123 1.50 -12.02 4.53
C MET A 123 1.80 -12.55 3.12
N ARG A 124 2.04 -13.86 2.98
CA ARG A 124 2.31 -14.49 1.69
C ARG A 124 1.13 -14.34 0.74
N VAL A 125 -0.09 -14.66 1.18
CA VAL A 125 -1.29 -14.55 0.34
C VAL A 125 -1.58 -13.10 -0.04
N THR A 126 -1.35 -12.13 0.85
CA THR A 126 -1.50 -10.71 0.54
C THR A 126 -0.51 -10.27 -0.55
N LYS A 127 0.75 -10.71 -0.46
CA LYS A 127 1.75 -10.43 -1.50
C LYS A 127 1.38 -11.08 -2.84
N GLU A 128 0.91 -12.33 -2.81
CA GLU A 128 0.42 -13.04 -4.00
C GLU A 128 -0.79 -12.31 -4.62
N CYS A 129 -1.70 -11.73 -3.80
CA CYS A 129 -2.80 -10.90 -4.28
C CYS A 129 -2.29 -9.67 -5.05
N LEU A 130 -1.28 -8.97 -4.52
CA LEU A 130 -0.65 -7.84 -5.21
C LEU A 130 -0.08 -8.28 -6.57
N ASP A 131 0.69 -9.37 -6.60
CA ASP A 131 1.33 -9.87 -7.83
C ASP A 131 0.29 -10.29 -8.88
N LEU A 132 -0.79 -10.95 -8.47
CA LEU A 132 -1.90 -11.32 -9.35
C LEU A 132 -2.64 -10.07 -9.88
N GLY A 133 -2.86 -9.07 -9.03
CA GLY A 133 -3.41 -7.78 -9.44
C GLY A 133 -2.55 -7.11 -10.51
N ILE A 134 -1.24 -7.02 -10.29
CA ILE A 134 -0.28 -6.45 -11.23
C ILE A 134 -0.29 -7.23 -12.56
N ALA A 135 -0.31 -8.56 -12.51
CA ALA A 135 -0.33 -9.38 -13.72
C ALA A 135 -1.58 -9.12 -14.60
N GLN A 136 -2.71 -8.77 -13.99
CA GLN A 136 -3.96 -8.42 -14.70
C GLN A 136 -4.04 -6.95 -15.12
N ALA A 137 -3.17 -6.09 -14.60
CA ALA A 137 -3.16 -4.65 -14.88
C ALA A 137 -2.58 -4.35 -16.28
N ARG A 138 -3.22 -4.87 -17.32
CA ARG A 138 -2.78 -4.73 -18.73
C ARG A 138 -3.74 -3.86 -19.51
N SER A 139 -3.19 -3.10 -20.47
CA SER A 139 -4.01 -2.34 -21.43
C SER A 139 -5.02 -3.26 -22.12
N GLY A 140 -6.28 -2.84 -22.13
CA GLY A 140 -7.40 -3.62 -22.67
C GLY A 140 -8.25 -4.34 -21.61
N ASN A 141 -7.65 -4.80 -20.52
CA ASN A 141 -8.38 -5.34 -19.36
C ASN A 141 -9.17 -4.23 -18.66
N ARG A 142 -9.99 -4.61 -17.70
CA ARG A 142 -10.74 -3.69 -16.83
C ARG A 142 -10.28 -3.80 -15.38
N ILE A 143 -10.54 -2.79 -14.58
CA ILE A 143 -10.24 -2.80 -13.13
C ILE A 143 -10.88 -4.02 -12.47
N GLY A 144 -12.10 -4.43 -12.86
CA GLY A 144 -12.77 -5.61 -12.35
C GLY A 144 -12.06 -6.93 -12.64
N ASP A 145 -11.30 -7.04 -13.72
CA ASP A 145 -10.49 -8.23 -14.02
C ASP A 145 -9.37 -8.39 -12.98
N MET A 146 -8.72 -7.28 -12.66
CA MET A 146 -7.65 -7.21 -11.66
C MET A 146 -8.20 -7.46 -10.24
N THR A 147 -9.25 -6.74 -9.84
CA THR A 147 -9.79 -6.82 -8.49
C THR A 147 -10.48 -8.15 -8.20
N SER A 148 -11.08 -8.80 -9.21
CA SER A 148 -11.63 -10.14 -9.05
C SER A 148 -10.55 -11.20 -8.86
N ALA A 149 -9.39 -11.08 -9.52
CA ALA A 149 -8.27 -12.00 -9.33
C ALA A 149 -7.72 -11.91 -7.90
N ILE A 150 -7.57 -10.68 -7.37
CA ILE A 150 -7.19 -10.42 -5.98
C ILE A 150 -8.19 -11.06 -5.02
N GLN A 151 -9.49 -10.76 -5.19
CA GLN A 151 -10.54 -11.25 -4.33
C GLN A 151 -10.61 -12.78 -4.32
N GLN A 152 -10.63 -13.42 -5.48
CA GLN A 152 -10.71 -14.86 -5.60
C GLN A 152 -9.53 -15.55 -4.92
N HIS A 153 -8.31 -15.02 -5.06
CA HIS A 153 -7.13 -15.59 -4.43
C HIS A 153 -7.20 -15.48 -2.90
N ALA A 154 -7.52 -14.32 -2.35
CA ALA A 154 -7.64 -14.12 -0.92
C ALA A 154 -8.74 -15.01 -0.30
N GLU A 155 -9.96 -14.97 -0.88
CA GLU A 155 -11.11 -15.72 -0.36
C GLU A 155 -10.93 -17.24 -0.48
N SER A 156 -10.31 -17.75 -1.56
CA SER A 156 -9.99 -19.17 -1.70
C SER A 156 -8.97 -19.67 -0.67
N ASN A 157 -8.14 -18.78 -0.13
CA ASN A 157 -7.22 -19.06 0.96
C ASN A 157 -7.85 -18.90 2.36
N GLY A 158 -9.12 -18.49 2.43
CA GLY A 158 -9.89 -18.34 3.68
C GLY A 158 -9.73 -16.96 4.34
N PHE A 159 -9.26 -15.94 3.59
CA PHE A 159 -9.04 -14.59 4.06
C PHE A 159 -10.10 -13.60 3.54
N GLY A 160 -10.31 -12.50 4.28
CA GLY A 160 -11.19 -11.41 3.87
C GLY A 160 -10.44 -10.35 3.04
N VAL A 161 -11.16 -9.65 2.17
CA VAL A 161 -10.65 -8.48 1.42
C VAL A 161 -11.41 -7.24 1.87
N VAL A 162 -10.70 -6.23 2.37
CA VAL A 162 -11.28 -4.95 2.80
C VAL A 162 -11.99 -4.26 1.63
N ARG A 163 -13.15 -3.65 1.88
CA ARG A 163 -14.03 -3.06 0.86
C ARG A 163 -14.21 -1.55 1.00
N ASP A 164 -13.98 -1.03 2.21
CA ASP A 164 -14.29 0.36 2.57
C ASP A 164 -13.10 1.31 2.34
N LEU A 165 -11.91 0.76 2.06
CA LEU A 165 -10.70 1.48 1.65
C LEU A 165 -10.43 1.19 0.17
N LEU A 166 -9.97 2.21 -0.56
CA LEU A 166 -9.90 2.18 -2.02
C LEU A 166 -8.47 2.43 -2.50
N ALA A 167 -8.04 1.67 -3.48
CA ALA A 167 -6.92 2.02 -4.33
C ALA A 167 -7.27 3.18 -5.27
N HIS A 168 -6.27 3.87 -5.79
CA HIS A 168 -6.47 5.12 -6.50
C HIS A 168 -5.44 5.36 -7.61
N GLY A 169 -5.79 6.24 -8.55
CA GLY A 169 -4.82 6.86 -9.44
C GLY A 169 -3.92 7.80 -8.65
N ILE A 170 -2.71 8.02 -9.13
CA ILE A 170 -1.72 8.90 -8.48
C ILE A 170 -0.92 9.69 -9.52
N GLY A 171 -0.47 10.88 -9.14
CA GLY A 171 0.33 11.73 -10.02
C GLY A 171 0.69 13.04 -9.34
N ARG A 172 -0.02 14.11 -9.65
CA ARG A 172 0.08 15.40 -8.98
C ARG A 172 -0.72 15.44 -7.68
N ASP A 173 -1.81 14.70 -7.65
CA ASP A 173 -2.63 14.51 -6.45
C ASP A 173 -2.47 13.07 -5.95
N LEU A 174 -2.58 12.87 -4.62
CA LEU A 174 -2.48 11.55 -4.01
C LEU A 174 -3.62 10.65 -4.48
N HIS A 175 -4.84 11.16 -4.48
CA HIS A 175 -6.02 10.41 -4.91
C HIS A 175 -6.57 10.98 -6.21
N GLU A 176 -6.10 10.45 -7.34
CA GLU A 176 -6.67 10.68 -8.65
C GLU A 176 -7.65 9.55 -9.04
N ASP A 177 -8.40 9.72 -10.12
CA ASP A 177 -9.15 8.60 -10.72
C ASP A 177 -8.19 7.61 -11.44
N PRO A 178 -8.51 6.30 -11.45
CA PRO A 178 -9.69 5.69 -10.87
C PRO A 178 -9.57 5.43 -9.37
N ASN A 179 -10.68 5.52 -8.62
CA ASN A 179 -10.78 4.99 -7.26
C ASN A 179 -11.55 3.66 -7.31
N TYR A 180 -11.05 2.62 -6.64
CA TYR A 180 -11.65 1.29 -6.72
C TYR A 180 -11.31 0.40 -5.51
N PRO A 181 -12.25 -0.46 -5.06
CA PRO A 181 -11.97 -1.46 -4.05
C PRO A 181 -11.22 -2.66 -4.67
N HIS A 182 -10.56 -3.47 -3.84
CA HIS A 182 -9.90 -4.71 -4.28
C HIS A 182 -10.85 -5.90 -4.40
N VAL A 183 -12.13 -5.65 -4.57
CA VAL A 183 -13.18 -6.63 -4.86
C VAL A 183 -13.92 -6.22 -6.13
N GLY A 184 -14.32 -7.19 -6.95
CA GLY A 184 -14.98 -6.84 -8.21
C GLY A 184 -15.44 -8.05 -9.02
N GLN A 185 -15.92 -7.76 -10.22
CA GLN A 185 -16.36 -8.77 -11.18
C GLN A 185 -15.57 -8.66 -12.48
N PRO A 186 -15.16 -9.79 -13.07
CA PRO A 186 -14.48 -9.79 -14.37
C PRO A 186 -15.27 -9.01 -15.42
N GLY A 187 -14.56 -8.28 -16.26
CA GLY A 187 -15.15 -7.49 -17.36
C GLY A 187 -15.90 -6.23 -16.91
N LYS A 188 -15.86 -5.84 -15.63
CA LYS A 188 -16.53 -4.65 -15.10
C LYS A 188 -15.55 -3.53 -14.74
N GLY A 189 -16.10 -2.32 -14.54
CA GLY A 189 -15.32 -1.14 -14.17
C GLY A 189 -14.60 -0.47 -15.34
N PRO A 190 -13.81 0.57 -15.06
CA PRO A 190 -13.04 1.30 -16.05
C PRO A 190 -12.09 0.40 -16.85
N ARG A 191 -11.91 0.71 -18.12
CA ARG A 191 -10.92 0.03 -18.98
C ARG A 191 -9.53 0.56 -18.66
N ILE A 192 -8.60 -0.36 -18.41
CA ILE A 192 -7.18 -0.05 -18.23
C ILE A 192 -6.59 0.37 -19.57
N LYS A 193 -5.86 1.47 -19.57
CA LYS A 193 -5.24 2.08 -20.77
C LYS A 193 -3.79 2.40 -20.50
N GLU A 194 -2.99 2.39 -21.56
CA GLU A 194 -1.63 2.91 -21.54
C GLU A 194 -1.60 4.37 -21.06
N GLY A 195 -0.60 4.73 -20.27
CA GLY A 195 -0.46 6.02 -19.62
C GLY A 195 -1.18 6.14 -18.26
N MET A 196 -2.00 5.17 -17.85
CA MET A 196 -2.54 5.16 -16.49
C MET A 196 -1.42 4.89 -15.49
N VAL A 197 -1.47 5.63 -14.35
CA VAL A 197 -0.64 5.36 -13.17
C VAL A 197 -1.58 5.30 -11.97
N PHE A 198 -1.51 4.20 -11.21
CA PHE A 198 -2.38 3.96 -10.07
C PHE A 198 -1.74 2.99 -9.07
N THR A 199 -2.24 2.97 -7.84
CA THR A 199 -1.82 2.03 -6.81
C THR A 199 -2.54 0.68 -6.97
N ILE A 200 -1.89 -0.40 -6.57
CA ILE A 200 -2.52 -1.69 -6.27
C ILE A 200 -2.08 -2.03 -4.85
N GLU A 201 -3.02 -2.11 -3.93
CA GLU A 201 -2.78 -2.11 -2.48
C GLU A 201 -3.74 -3.04 -1.72
N PRO A 202 -3.82 -4.33 -2.05
CA PRO A 202 -4.74 -5.23 -1.39
C PRO A 202 -4.53 -5.27 0.12
N MET A 203 -5.57 -4.93 0.87
CA MET A 203 -5.66 -5.06 2.32
C MET A 203 -6.43 -6.32 2.65
N ILE A 204 -5.73 -7.32 3.18
CA ILE A 204 -6.25 -8.67 3.42
C ILE A 204 -6.30 -8.93 4.92
N THR A 205 -7.39 -9.55 5.37
CA THR A 205 -7.67 -9.81 6.79
C THR A 205 -7.76 -11.29 7.08
N GLU A 206 -7.27 -11.70 8.26
CA GLU A 206 -7.36 -13.08 8.74
C GLU A 206 -8.81 -13.54 8.95
N GLY A 207 -9.68 -12.62 9.29
CA GLY A 207 -11.07 -12.90 9.62
C GLY A 207 -12.07 -12.10 8.78
N THR A 208 -12.91 -11.31 9.45
CA THR A 208 -13.88 -10.47 8.74
C THR A 208 -13.21 -9.35 7.95
N TYR A 209 -13.75 -9.06 6.76
CA TYR A 209 -13.33 -7.89 5.96
C TYR A 209 -13.85 -6.56 6.51
N ARG A 210 -14.75 -6.60 7.52
CA ARG A 210 -15.35 -5.40 8.11
C ARG A 210 -14.35 -4.69 9.01
N MET A 211 -14.44 -3.38 8.99
CA MET A 211 -13.54 -2.51 9.75
C MET A 211 -14.30 -1.52 10.64
N THR A 212 -13.56 -0.91 11.53
CA THR A 212 -13.98 0.25 12.32
C THR A 212 -12.87 1.29 12.28
N ILE A 213 -13.20 2.55 12.50
CA ILE A 213 -12.23 3.63 12.69
C ILE A 213 -12.14 3.92 14.18
N ASP A 214 -10.93 4.02 14.70
CA ASP A 214 -10.67 4.38 16.10
C ASP A 214 -11.04 5.85 16.36
N ASP A 215 -11.11 6.25 17.63
CA ASP A 215 -11.49 7.60 18.08
C ASP A 215 -10.52 8.70 17.59
N ASP A 216 -9.34 8.33 17.11
CA ASP A 216 -8.38 9.26 16.49
C ASP A 216 -8.82 9.75 15.10
N GLY A 217 -9.87 9.15 14.55
CA GLY A 217 -10.47 9.48 13.25
C GLY A 217 -9.69 8.94 12.03
N TRP A 218 -8.60 8.16 12.24
CA TRP A 218 -7.72 7.67 11.18
C TRP A 218 -7.50 6.17 11.21
N THR A 219 -7.13 5.63 12.36
CA THR A 219 -6.73 4.23 12.50
C THR A 219 -7.87 3.29 12.14
N ALA A 220 -7.73 2.62 11.00
CA ALA A 220 -8.67 1.60 10.53
C ALA A 220 -8.28 0.23 11.09
N ARG A 221 -9.22 -0.45 11.79
CA ARG A 221 -8.99 -1.77 12.40
C ARG A 221 -9.97 -2.80 11.90
N THR A 222 -9.56 -4.06 11.94
CA THR A 222 -10.48 -5.19 11.75
C THR A 222 -11.51 -5.23 12.87
N LEU A 223 -12.77 -5.45 12.51
CA LEU A 223 -13.87 -5.47 13.50
C LEU A 223 -13.73 -6.60 14.52
N ASP A 224 -13.12 -7.71 14.12
CA ASP A 224 -12.90 -8.90 14.95
C ASP A 224 -11.53 -8.95 15.64
N ARG A 225 -10.71 -7.88 15.47
CA ARG A 225 -9.37 -7.75 16.06
C ARG A 225 -8.37 -8.83 15.62
N LYS A 226 -8.62 -9.48 14.49
CA LYS A 226 -7.69 -10.40 13.88
C LYS A 226 -6.71 -9.66 12.96
N LEU A 227 -5.64 -10.35 12.56
CA LEU A 227 -4.56 -9.77 11.77
C LEU A 227 -5.02 -9.21 10.43
N ALA A 228 -4.36 -8.15 10.00
CA ALA A 228 -4.44 -7.60 8.66
C ALA A 228 -3.04 -7.39 8.08
N ALA A 229 -2.91 -7.50 6.76
CA ALA A 229 -1.69 -7.21 6.03
C ALA A 229 -2.01 -6.45 4.75
N GLN A 230 -1.07 -5.60 4.30
CA GLN A 230 -1.13 -4.85 3.06
C GLN A 230 0.22 -4.89 2.37
N TYR A 231 0.21 -5.03 1.06
CA TYR A 231 1.35 -4.76 0.19
C TYR A 231 0.88 -3.88 -0.95
N GLU A 232 1.66 -2.87 -1.26
CA GLU A 232 1.30 -1.89 -2.25
C GLU A 232 2.45 -1.54 -3.17
N HIS A 233 2.10 -1.35 -4.43
CA HIS A 233 2.93 -0.72 -5.42
C HIS A 233 2.17 0.36 -6.21
N THR A 234 2.86 1.46 -6.51
CA THR A 234 2.50 2.35 -7.62
C THR A 234 2.97 1.71 -8.91
N ILE A 235 2.05 1.56 -9.88
CA ILE A 235 2.34 0.99 -11.19
C ILE A 235 1.96 1.94 -12.32
N ALA A 236 2.72 1.88 -13.42
CA ALA A 236 2.38 2.53 -14.69
C ALA A 236 2.01 1.49 -15.73
N ILE A 237 1.00 1.79 -16.54
CA ILE A 237 0.60 0.95 -17.68
C ILE A 237 1.31 1.45 -18.93
N THR A 238 2.14 0.59 -19.51
CA THR A 238 2.89 0.88 -20.74
C THR A 238 2.48 -0.05 -21.88
N ALA A 239 3.02 0.17 -23.07
CA ALA A 239 2.80 -0.71 -24.22
C ALA A 239 3.29 -2.14 -23.97
N GLU A 240 4.35 -2.33 -23.16
CA GLU A 240 4.93 -3.61 -22.79
C GLU A 240 4.17 -4.28 -21.64
N GLY A 241 3.26 -3.55 -20.96
CA GLY A 241 2.48 -4.02 -19.82
C GLY A 241 2.69 -3.15 -18.57
N PRO A 242 2.28 -3.68 -17.38
CA PRO A 242 2.44 -2.96 -16.13
C PRO A 242 3.92 -2.86 -15.73
N GLN A 243 4.35 -1.67 -15.35
CA GLN A 243 5.67 -1.41 -14.77
C GLN A 243 5.52 -0.98 -13.32
N ILE A 244 6.21 -1.67 -12.42
CA ILE A 244 6.26 -1.33 -11.00
C ILE A 244 7.23 -0.14 -10.84
N LEU A 245 6.73 0.99 -10.34
CA LEU A 245 7.55 2.20 -10.14
C LEU A 245 8.23 2.19 -8.77
N THR A 246 7.66 1.52 -7.77
CA THR A 246 8.13 1.40 -6.38
C THR A 246 8.87 0.08 -6.11
N LEU A 247 9.51 -0.50 -7.13
CA LEU A 247 10.27 -1.74 -6.94
C LEU A 247 11.43 -1.52 -5.97
N GLN A 248 11.48 -2.35 -4.91
CA GLN A 248 12.49 -2.32 -3.84
C GLN A 248 13.78 -3.02 -4.23
#